data_8336da7c57d1a99b469f78908c218b8e
#
_entry.id   8336da7c57d1a99b469f78908c218b8e
#
_cell.length_a   1.000
_cell.length_b   1.000
_cell.length_c   1.000
_cell.angle_alpha   90.00
_cell.angle_beta   90.00
_cell.angle_gamma   90.00
#
_symmetry.space_group_name_H-M   'P 1'
#
loop_
_entity.id
_entity.type
_entity.pdbx_description
1 polymer ?
#
loop_
_entity_poly.entity_id
_entity_poly.type
_entity_poly.pdbx_seq_one_letter_code
_entity_poly.pdbx_strand_id
1 'polypeptide(L)'
;MFSVFKRKTQIPKFEVDSPRLSITSSAQNPKALLKNAGVKYKVVNNGYIVFEGFVFNYDIPLMIGIHFNVVKIEFIEIFRPLEYYNSENFDINVSFAELSKVLHKRYGNPIVTTSASINGYPCEQWLTSDYIVNHYIMDRFGPEEHLHINFFKK
;
A
#
# COMPACT_ATOMS: atom_id res chain seq x y z
N MET A 1 -19.67 24.97 32.33
CA MET A 1 -18.25 24.81 31.89
C MET A 1 -18.20 23.74 30.83
N PHE A 2 -18.09 24.14 29.57
CA PHE A 2 -18.00 23.19 28.47
C PHE A 2 -16.53 22.80 28.29
N SER A 3 -16.20 21.56 28.62
CA SER A 3 -14.89 20.97 28.29
C SER A 3 -14.81 20.78 26.79
N VAL A 4 -14.09 21.67 26.12
CA VAL A 4 -13.73 21.45 24.72
C VAL A 4 -12.67 20.36 24.69
N PHE A 5 -13.07 19.11 24.52
CA PHE A 5 -12.15 18.05 24.16
C PHE A 5 -11.56 18.40 22.79
N LYS A 6 -10.38 19.00 22.80
CA LYS A 6 -9.55 19.05 21.58
C LYS A 6 -9.28 17.61 21.21
N ARG A 7 -10.00 17.08 20.21
CA ARG A 7 -9.61 15.83 19.56
C ARG A 7 -8.18 16.04 19.06
N LYS A 8 -7.22 15.36 19.70
CA LYS A 8 -5.86 15.29 19.15
C LYS A 8 -6.02 14.76 17.72
N THR A 9 -5.64 15.57 16.74
CA THR A 9 -5.61 15.15 15.34
C THR A 9 -4.64 13.97 15.24
N GLN A 10 -5.17 12.77 15.04
CA GLN A 10 -4.35 11.57 14.97
C GLN A 10 -3.60 11.59 13.64
N ILE A 11 -2.28 11.33 13.67
CA ILE A 11 -1.46 11.26 12.47
C ILE A 11 -1.89 10.01 11.67
N PRO A 12 -2.17 10.14 10.38
CA PRO A 12 -2.48 9.00 9.52
C PRO A 12 -1.39 7.95 9.54
N LYS A 13 -1.79 6.69 9.60
CA LYS A 13 -0.86 5.56 9.65
C LYS A 13 -1.36 4.37 8.83
N PHE A 14 -0.42 3.59 8.35
CA PHE A 14 -0.62 2.31 7.69
C PHE A 14 0.06 1.20 8.50
N GLU A 15 -0.66 0.13 8.78
CA GLU A 15 -0.18 -0.98 9.59
C GLU A 15 0.33 -2.13 8.73
N VAL A 16 1.54 -2.58 9.02
CA VAL A 16 2.11 -3.83 8.52
C VAL A 16 1.89 -4.89 9.59
N ASP A 17 1.44 -6.08 9.19
CA ASP A 17 1.10 -7.15 10.13
C ASP A 17 2.33 -7.87 10.65
N SER A 18 3.25 -8.21 9.74
CA SER A 18 4.52 -8.85 10.08
C SER A 18 5.61 -8.45 9.08
N PRO A 19 6.75 -7.93 9.50
CA PRO A 19 7.03 -7.53 10.88
C PRO A 19 6.05 -6.44 11.34
N ARG A 20 5.65 -6.48 12.61
CA ARG A 20 4.67 -5.52 13.15
C ARG A 20 5.25 -4.11 13.13
N LEU A 21 4.68 -3.26 12.28
CA LEU A 21 5.21 -1.94 11.99
C LEU A 21 4.06 -0.98 11.65
N SER A 22 4.10 0.22 12.23
CA SER A 22 3.19 1.31 11.91
C SER A 22 3.94 2.37 11.11
N ILE A 23 3.52 2.59 9.87
CA ILE A 23 4.12 3.60 8.99
C ILE A 23 3.24 4.85 9.03
N THR A 24 3.74 5.92 9.63
CA THR A 24 3.01 7.18 9.73
C THR A 24 3.30 8.09 8.55
N SER A 25 2.33 8.90 8.14
CA SER A 25 2.50 9.84 7.03
C SER A 25 3.59 10.89 7.28
N SER A 26 3.89 11.16 8.54
CA SER A 26 4.92 12.13 8.96
C SER A 26 6.29 11.51 9.23
N ALA A 27 6.48 10.23 8.92
CA ALA A 27 7.77 9.57 9.11
C ALA A 27 8.85 10.24 8.24
N GLN A 28 9.74 10.98 8.87
CA GLN A 28 10.79 11.75 8.20
C GLN A 28 12.00 10.88 7.80
N ASN A 29 12.13 9.70 8.42
CA ASN A 29 13.23 8.79 8.14
C ASN A 29 12.75 7.33 8.13
N PRO A 30 12.18 6.87 7.01
CA PRO A 30 11.73 5.48 6.87
C PRO A 30 12.85 4.45 7.07
N LYS A 31 14.08 4.78 6.69
CA LYS A 31 15.24 3.89 6.92
C LYS A 31 15.47 3.62 8.40
N ALA A 32 15.42 4.67 9.23
CA ALA A 32 15.56 4.54 10.67
C ALA A 32 14.41 3.73 11.28
N LEU A 33 13.19 3.93 10.81
CA LEU A 33 12.02 3.17 11.23
C LEU A 33 12.22 1.67 10.99
N LEU A 34 12.65 1.29 9.81
CA LEU A 34 12.89 -0.12 9.45
C LEU A 34 14.09 -0.70 10.20
N LYS A 35 15.18 0.05 10.31
CA LYS A 35 16.38 -0.37 11.04
C LYS A 35 16.06 -0.59 12.52
N ASN A 36 15.34 0.30 13.16
CA ASN A 36 14.95 0.17 14.57
C ASN A 36 14.00 -1.01 14.82
N ALA A 37 13.21 -1.38 13.83
CA ALA A 37 12.33 -2.54 13.88
C ALA A 37 13.05 -3.86 13.52
N GLY A 38 14.34 -3.82 13.17
CA GLY A 38 15.11 -4.99 12.75
C GLY A 38 14.71 -5.54 11.38
N VAL A 39 14.11 -4.72 10.54
CA VAL A 39 13.62 -5.11 9.21
C VAL A 39 14.71 -4.91 8.17
N LYS A 40 14.97 -5.94 7.38
CA LYS A 40 15.86 -5.85 6.22
C LYS A 40 15.15 -5.10 5.10
N TYR A 41 15.81 -4.14 4.48
CA TYR A 41 15.26 -3.37 3.38
C TYR A 41 16.31 -3.13 2.30
N LYS A 42 15.84 -2.85 1.10
CA LYS A 42 16.65 -2.46 -0.06
C LYS A 42 16.41 -0.99 -0.39
N VAL A 43 17.48 -0.24 -0.57
CA VAL A 43 17.42 1.12 -1.09
C VAL A 43 17.41 1.06 -2.61
N VAL A 44 16.33 1.54 -3.22
CA VAL A 44 16.21 1.62 -4.69
C VAL A 44 16.81 2.92 -5.19
N ASN A 45 16.47 4.02 -4.52
CA ASN A 45 17.05 5.36 -4.76
C ASN A 45 16.89 6.23 -3.51
N ASN A 46 17.23 7.51 -3.60
CA ASN A 46 17.20 8.43 -2.46
C ASN A 46 15.82 8.67 -1.83
N GLY A 47 14.74 8.32 -2.49
CA GLY A 47 13.38 8.52 -2.02
C GLY A 47 12.52 7.25 -2.12
N TYR A 48 13.14 6.09 -2.27
CA TYR A 48 12.42 4.84 -2.41
C TYR A 48 13.18 3.68 -1.79
N ILE A 49 12.54 3.03 -0.81
CA ILE A 49 13.03 1.83 -0.16
C ILE A 49 11.96 0.73 -0.20
N VAL A 50 12.39 -0.52 -0.22
CA VAL A 50 11.51 -1.68 -0.34
C VAL A 50 11.88 -2.73 0.69
N PHE A 51 10.88 -3.35 1.31
CA PHE A 51 11.04 -4.51 2.19
C PHE A 51 9.91 -5.51 1.99
N GLU A 52 10.14 -6.74 2.41
CA GLU A 52 9.13 -7.80 2.38
C GLU A 52 8.35 -7.87 3.68
N GLY A 53 7.04 -8.08 3.61
CA GLY A 53 6.20 -8.21 4.79
C GLY A 53 4.81 -8.73 4.47
N PHE A 54 4.03 -8.90 5.53
CA PHE A 54 2.63 -9.31 5.45
C PHE A 54 1.73 -8.12 5.77
N VAL A 55 0.72 -7.91 4.95
CA VAL A 55 -0.26 -6.83 5.08
C VAL A 55 -1.67 -7.34 4.80
N PHE A 56 -2.69 -6.62 5.23
CA PHE A 56 -4.11 -6.91 4.99
C PHE A 56 -4.59 -8.26 5.52
N ASN A 57 -3.91 -8.86 6.49
CA ASN A 57 -4.15 -10.22 6.96
C ASN A 57 -4.03 -11.27 5.83
N TYR A 58 -3.30 -10.95 4.78
CA TYR A 58 -2.99 -11.86 3.69
C TYR A 58 -1.86 -12.79 4.11
N ASP A 59 -1.97 -14.08 3.78
CA ASP A 59 -1.05 -15.13 4.22
C ASP A 59 0.15 -15.35 3.29
N ILE A 60 0.23 -14.55 2.23
CA ILE A 60 1.36 -14.54 1.29
C ILE A 60 2.12 -13.22 1.46
N PRO A 61 3.46 -13.26 1.59
CA PRO A 61 4.25 -12.05 1.72
C PRO A 61 4.20 -11.21 0.45
N LEU A 62 4.15 -9.90 0.64
CA LEU A 62 4.19 -8.91 -0.42
C LEU A 62 5.40 -7.99 -0.24
N MET A 63 5.78 -7.30 -1.30
CA MET A 63 6.77 -6.24 -1.24
C MET A 63 6.08 -4.93 -0.87
N ILE A 64 6.70 -4.18 0.02
CA ILE A 64 6.21 -2.90 0.52
C ILE A 64 7.23 -1.84 0.17
N GLY A 65 6.87 -0.97 -0.74
CA GLY A 65 7.71 0.14 -1.19
C GLY A 65 7.28 1.45 -0.54
N ILE A 66 8.20 2.15 0.09
CA ILE A 66 7.94 3.47 0.68
C ILE A 66 8.59 4.52 -0.18
N HIS A 67 7.76 5.39 -0.77
CA HIS A 67 8.19 6.57 -1.49
C HIS A 67 8.13 7.77 -0.55
N PHE A 68 9.26 8.46 -0.37
CA PHE A 68 9.39 9.53 0.62
C PHE A 68 10.32 10.65 0.15
N ASN A 69 10.17 11.81 0.76
CA ASN A 69 11.08 12.93 0.62
C ASN A 69 11.56 13.37 2.02
N VAL A 70 12.29 14.47 2.08
CA VAL A 70 12.85 14.97 3.36
C VAL A 70 11.80 15.41 4.39
N VAL A 71 10.55 15.58 3.96
CA VAL A 71 9.46 16.14 4.78
C VAL A 71 8.47 15.06 5.21
N LYS A 72 8.14 14.11 4.30
CA LYS A 72 7.04 13.16 4.51
C LYS A 72 7.17 11.90 3.66
N ILE A 73 6.34 10.91 3.98
CA ILE A 73 6.04 9.81 3.09
C ILE A 73 5.06 10.29 2.02
N GLU A 74 5.40 10.09 0.76
CA GLU A 74 4.55 10.47 -0.37
C GLU A 74 3.44 9.45 -0.58
N PHE A 75 3.80 8.17 -0.69
CA PHE A 75 2.86 7.05 -0.76
C PHE A 75 3.56 5.73 -0.48
N ILE A 76 2.76 4.69 -0.22
CA ILE A 76 3.23 3.32 -0.09
C ILE A 76 2.72 2.54 -1.29
N GLU A 77 3.61 1.79 -1.91
CA GLU A 77 3.32 0.88 -3.00
C GLU A 77 3.41 -0.55 -2.49
N ILE A 78 2.45 -1.39 -2.87
CA ILE A 78 2.42 -2.80 -2.48
C ILE A 78 2.37 -3.63 -3.75
N PHE A 79 3.28 -4.61 -3.87
CA PHE A 79 3.40 -5.41 -5.07
C PHE A 79 3.88 -6.82 -4.75
N ARG A 80 3.73 -7.71 -5.71
CA ARG A 80 4.16 -9.09 -5.56
C ARG A 80 5.69 -9.21 -5.70
N PRO A 81 6.32 -10.17 -4.99
CA PRO A 81 7.73 -10.47 -5.22
C PRO A 81 8.02 -10.86 -6.67
N LEU A 82 9.26 -10.64 -7.11
CA LEU A 82 9.68 -10.93 -8.49
C LEU A 82 9.43 -12.38 -8.90
N GLU A 83 9.61 -13.33 -7.98
CA GLU A 83 9.37 -14.75 -8.21
C GLU A 83 7.95 -15.06 -8.65
N TYR A 84 6.99 -14.27 -8.19
CA TYR A 84 5.60 -14.41 -8.58
C TYR A 84 5.40 -14.08 -10.07
N TYR A 85 6.02 -13.01 -10.55
CA TYR A 85 5.94 -12.60 -11.95
C TYR A 85 6.70 -13.52 -12.91
N ASN A 86 7.72 -14.20 -12.42
CA ASN A 86 8.55 -15.11 -13.20
C ASN A 86 8.00 -16.54 -13.24
N SER A 87 6.86 -16.82 -12.60
CA SER A 87 6.24 -18.13 -12.66
C SER A 87 5.63 -18.36 -14.04
N GLU A 88 5.71 -19.59 -14.56
CA GLU A 88 5.17 -19.97 -15.86
C GLU A 88 3.65 -19.77 -15.99
N ASN A 89 2.96 -19.76 -14.85
CA ASN A 89 1.51 -19.62 -14.75
C ASN A 89 1.07 -18.21 -14.31
N PHE A 90 1.94 -17.21 -14.42
CA PHE A 90 1.57 -15.86 -14.05
C PHE A 90 0.44 -15.33 -14.92
N ASP A 91 -0.64 -14.91 -14.29
CA ASP A 91 -1.78 -14.23 -14.89
C ASP A 91 -2.13 -13.01 -14.04
N ILE A 92 -2.03 -11.83 -14.64
CA ILE A 92 -2.28 -10.58 -13.92
C ILE A 92 -3.74 -10.44 -13.46
N ASN A 93 -4.68 -10.99 -14.21
CA ASN A 93 -6.10 -10.96 -13.83
C ASN A 93 -6.36 -11.85 -12.62
N VAL A 94 -5.69 -12.98 -12.52
CA VAL A 94 -5.75 -13.86 -11.34
C VAL A 94 -5.13 -13.16 -10.14
N SER A 95 -3.96 -12.55 -10.30
CA SER A 95 -3.30 -11.77 -9.24
C SER A 95 -4.19 -10.65 -8.73
N PHE A 96 -4.78 -9.88 -9.65
CA PHE A 96 -5.71 -8.80 -9.30
C PHE A 96 -6.92 -9.31 -8.53
N ALA A 97 -7.56 -10.39 -9.02
CA ALA A 97 -8.74 -10.97 -8.39
C ALA A 97 -8.46 -11.48 -6.97
N GLU A 98 -7.31 -12.10 -6.74
CA GLU A 98 -6.89 -12.55 -5.41
C GLU A 98 -6.68 -11.38 -4.44
N LEU A 99 -5.93 -10.35 -4.86
CA LEU A 99 -5.70 -9.17 -4.03
C LEU A 99 -6.99 -8.36 -3.82
N SER A 100 -7.82 -8.24 -4.85
CA SER A 100 -9.16 -7.63 -4.72
C SER A 100 -9.98 -8.31 -3.63
N LYS A 101 -10.01 -9.64 -3.60
CA LYS A 101 -10.71 -10.42 -2.55
C LYS A 101 -10.17 -10.11 -1.15
N VAL A 102 -8.85 -10.02 -1.00
CA VAL A 102 -8.18 -9.66 0.26
C VAL A 102 -8.60 -8.26 0.71
N LEU A 103 -8.60 -7.30 -0.21
CA LEU A 103 -8.96 -5.91 0.06
C LEU A 103 -10.45 -5.75 0.38
N HIS A 104 -11.33 -6.45 -0.31
CA HIS A 104 -12.77 -6.50 0.03
C HIS A 104 -13.01 -7.06 1.42
N LYS A 105 -12.30 -8.09 1.80
CA LYS A 105 -12.38 -8.66 3.15
C LYS A 105 -11.89 -7.68 4.21
N ARG A 106 -10.84 -6.92 3.91
CA ARG A 106 -10.21 -5.97 4.84
C ARG A 106 -10.99 -4.67 4.97
N TYR A 107 -11.47 -4.11 3.86
CA TYR A 107 -12.04 -2.77 3.78
C TYR A 107 -13.53 -2.73 3.43
N GLY A 108 -14.13 -3.86 3.10
CA GLY A 108 -15.51 -3.91 2.63
C GLY A 108 -15.65 -3.59 1.13
N ASN A 109 -16.80 -3.06 0.73
CA ASN A 109 -17.03 -2.71 -0.65
C ASN A 109 -16.26 -1.45 -1.05
N PRO A 110 -15.63 -1.41 -2.24
CA PRO A 110 -14.96 -0.21 -2.72
C PRO A 110 -15.96 0.93 -2.97
N ILE A 111 -15.50 2.17 -2.80
CA ILE A 111 -16.30 3.37 -3.12
C ILE A 111 -16.32 3.66 -4.61
N VAL A 112 -15.32 3.19 -5.34
CA VAL A 112 -15.23 3.27 -6.80
C VAL A 112 -14.90 1.87 -7.32
N THR A 113 -15.69 1.40 -8.26
CA THR A 113 -15.41 0.19 -9.02
C THR A 113 -15.66 0.51 -10.48
N THR A 114 -14.62 0.41 -11.29
CA THR A 114 -14.77 0.45 -12.74
C THR A 114 -14.34 -0.89 -13.30
N SER A 115 -15.28 -1.61 -13.91
CA SER A 115 -14.99 -2.86 -14.62
C SER A 115 -14.34 -2.62 -15.98
N ALA A 116 -14.34 -1.37 -16.42
CA ALA A 116 -13.71 -0.91 -17.66
C ALA A 116 -13.09 0.46 -17.40
N SER A 117 -11.78 0.51 -17.16
CA SER A 117 -11.00 1.70 -17.40
C SER A 117 -10.97 2.00 -18.91
N ILE A 118 -10.38 3.13 -19.30
CA ILE A 118 -10.19 3.51 -20.72
C ILE A 118 -9.62 2.36 -21.56
N ASN A 119 -8.88 1.42 -20.92
CA ASN A 119 -8.24 0.27 -21.55
C ASN A 119 -8.91 -1.08 -21.20
N GLY A 120 -10.10 -1.10 -20.59
CA GLY A 120 -10.81 -2.31 -20.21
C GLY A 120 -10.26 -3.03 -18.98
N TYR A 121 -9.35 -2.43 -18.21
CA TYR A 121 -8.80 -3.01 -16.99
C TYR A 121 -9.54 -2.56 -15.74
N PRO A 122 -9.61 -3.42 -14.70
CA PRO A 122 -10.32 -3.08 -13.48
C PRO A 122 -9.59 -2.00 -12.65
N CYS A 123 -10.39 -1.24 -11.90
CA CYS A 123 -9.92 -0.27 -10.91
C CYS A 123 -10.85 -0.30 -9.71
N GLU A 124 -10.30 -0.37 -8.50
CA GLU A 124 -11.04 -0.32 -7.25
C GLU A 124 -10.41 0.69 -6.30
N GLN A 125 -11.25 1.38 -5.54
CA GLN A 125 -10.79 2.36 -4.56
C GLN A 125 -11.54 2.21 -3.25
N TRP A 126 -10.80 2.28 -2.14
CA TRP A 126 -11.35 2.29 -0.78
C TRP A 126 -10.89 3.54 -0.05
N LEU A 127 -11.76 4.05 0.80
CA LEU A 127 -11.52 5.19 1.64
C LEU A 127 -11.49 4.74 3.09
N THR A 128 -10.39 5.02 3.79
CA THR A 128 -10.30 4.86 5.24
C THR A 128 -10.24 6.23 5.93
N SER A 129 -10.16 6.26 7.26
CA SER A 129 -9.95 7.52 7.99
C SER A 129 -8.57 8.13 7.75
N ASP A 130 -7.58 7.33 7.36
CA ASP A 130 -6.17 7.72 7.31
C ASP A 130 -5.61 7.81 5.89
N TYR A 131 -6.17 7.02 4.95
CA TYR A 131 -5.62 6.90 3.59
C TYR A 131 -6.66 6.42 2.59
N ILE A 132 -6.30 6.57 1.33
CA ILE A 132 -7.00 5.99 0.18
C ILE A 132 -6.21 4.77 -0.29
N VAL A 133 -6.91 3.67 -0.56
CA VAL A 133 -6.36 2.48 -1.21
C VAL A 133 -6.78 2.51 -2.67
N ASN A 134 -5.82 2.49 -3.58
CA ASN A 134 -6.03 2.40 -5.02
C ASN A 134 -5.48 1.08 -5.54
N HIS A 135 -6.33 0.26 -6.14
CA HIS A 135 -5.96 -1.02 -6.72
C HIS A 135 -6.42 -1.07 -8.17
N TYR A 136 -5.49 -1.15 -9.11
CA TYR A 136 -5.80 -1.05 -10.54
C TYR A 136 -4.77 -1.75 -11.39
N ILE A 137 -5.14 -2.04 -12.64
CA ILE A 137 -4.23 -2.48 -13.68
C ILE A 137 -4.04 -1.33 -14.66
N MET A 138 -2.80 -1.03 -14.99
CA MET A 138 -2.41 -0.04 -15.98
C MET A 138 -1.62 -0.72 -17.09
N ASP A 139 -1.89 -0.39 -18.34
CA ASP A 139 -1.13 -0.86 -19.49
C ASP A 139 -0.29 0.28 -20.07
N ARG A 140 1.03 0.23 -19.82
CA ARG A 140 2.01 1.14 -20.44
C ARG A 140 2.87 0.39 -21.45
N PHE A 141 3.54 -0.63 -20.96
CA PHE A 141 4.43 -1.52 -21.72
C PHE A 141 4.06 -2.98 -21.50
N GLY A 142 2.78 -3.25 -21.42
CA GLY A 142 2.15 -4.44 -20.91
C GLY A 142 1.36 -4.15 -19.64
N PRO A 143 0.41 -5.02 -19.27
CA PRO A 143 -0.43 -4.80 -18.10
C PRO A 143 0.39 -4.94 -16.80
N GLU A 144 0.25 -3.95 -15.91
CA GLU A 144 0.89 -3.89 -14.60
C GLU A 144 -0.17 -3.69 -13.52
N GLU A 145 -0.11 -4.49 -12.47
CA GLU A 145 -0.96 -4.33 -11.29
C GLU A 145 -0.34 -3.33 -10.32
N HIS A 146 -1.14 -2.36 -9.89
CA HIS A 146 -0.74 -1.34 -8.92
C HIS A 146 -1.66 -1.35 -7.70
N LEU A 147 -1.05 -1.29 -6.53
CA LEU A 147 -1.74 -1.15 -5.25
C LEU A 147 -1.02 -0.07 -4.45
N HIS A 148 -1.67 1.07 -4.28
CA HIS A 148 -1.11 2.24 -3.63
C HIS A 148 -1.90 2.64 -2.41
N ILE A 149 -1.19 3.03 -1.36
CA ILE A 149 -1.72 3.64 -0.14
C ILE A 149 -1.31 5.10 -0.15
N ASN A 150 -2.28 5.99 -0.23
CA ASN A 150 -2.06 7.43 -0.28
C ASN A 150 -2.66 8.05 0.98
N PHE A 151 -1.81 8.56 1.87
CA PHE A 151 -2.25 9.23 3.09
C PHE A 151 -3.00 10.51 2.80
N PHE A 152 -4.02 10.80 3.61
CA PHE A 152 -4.65 12.10 3.58
C PHE A 152 -3.68 13.18 4.01
N LYS A 153 -3.74 14.31 3.32
CA LYS A 153 -3.08 15.54 3.78
C LYS A 153 -3.89 16.10 4.95
N LYS A 154 -3.26 16.17 6.09
CA LYS A 154 -3.81 16.88 7.26
C LYS A 154 -3.02 18.12 7.54
#